data_8128bf56536ef842a521a053b70d04af
#
_entry.id   8128bf56536ef842a521a053b70d04af
#
_cell.length_a   1.000
_cell.length_b   1.000
_cell.length_c   1.000
_cell.angle_alpha   90.00
_cell.angle_beta   90.00
_cell.angle_gamma   90.00
#
_symmetry.space_group_name_H-M   'P 1'
#
loop_
_entity.id
_entity.type
_entity.pdbx_description
1 polymer ?
#
loop_
_entity_poly.entity_id
_entity_poly.type
_entity_poly.pdbx_seq_one_letter_code
_entity_poly.pdbx_strand_id
1 'polypeptide(L)'
;MPIPQVSLPNGSPLALDAAAWTRFWRTTPGTARNRCVDVGNRDAVRSGEFIVSPFTAFIQGWDGTEETSKLAYIPLHPDGRTSLDVTATRLGSEPQLTVNLHFGPPYSWTEDGMPFYVTGTVLPERGLWRLEPVAGRDRGCFEFRL
;
A
#
# COMPACT_ATOMS: atom_id res chain seq x y z
N MET A 1 19.14 -0.34 -12.98
CA MET A 1 18.77 -0.35 -11.57
C MET A 1 17.86 -1.54 -11.29
N PRO A 2 18.14 -2.34 -10.29
CA PRO A 2 17.31 -3.49 -10.01
C PRO A 2 15.89 -3.08 -9.66
N ILE A 3 14.91 -3.81 -10.18
CA ILE A 3 13.50 -3.59 -9.87
C ILE A 3 13.24 -4.24 -8.51
N PRO A 4 12.62 -3.52 -7.55
CA PRO A 4 12.28 -4.10 -6.27
C PRO A 4 11.41 -5.34 -6.42
N GLN A 5 11.71 -6.37 -5.64
CA GLN A 5 10.90 -7.58 -5.60
C GLN A 5 9.75 -7.38 -4.62
N VAL A 6 8.54 -7.38 -5.13
CA VAL A 6 7.33 -7.35 -4.32
C VAL A 6 6.64 -8.68 -4.47
N SER A 7 6.24 -9.26 -3.35
CA SER A 7 5.60 -10.57 -3.35
C SER A 7 4.09 -10.44 -3.10
N LEU A 8 3.32 -11.29 -3.77
CA LEU A 8 1.92 -11.51 -3.45
C LEU A 8 1.79 -12.22 -2.09
N PRO A 9 0.59 -12.26 -1.49
CA PRO A 9 0.39 -12.94 -0.20
C PRO A 9 0.86 -14.38 -0.15
N ASN A 10 0.87 -15.07 -1.28
CA ASN A 10 1.36 -16.45 -1.38
C ASN A 10 2.88 -16.56 -1.60
N GLY A 11 3.61 -15.46 -1.52
CA GLY A 11 5.05 -15.42 -1.74
C GLY A 11 5.47 -15.31 -3.20
N SER A 12 4.55 -15.30 -4.15
CA SER A 12 4.86 -15.18 -5.57
C SER A 12 5.28 -13.74 -5.91
N PRO A 13 6.22 -13.54 -6.83
CA PRO A 13 6.56 -12.20 -7.30
C PRO A 13 5.36 -11.51 -7.93
N LEU A 14 5.27 -10.20 -7.75
CA LEU A 14 4.23 -9.39 -8.35
C LEU A 14 4.59 -9.08 -9.81
N ALA A 15 4.58 -10.10 -10.66
CA ALA A 15 4.81 -9.99 -12.09
C ALA A 15 3.51 -10.36 -12.80
N LEU A 16 2.65 -9.37 -13.03
CA LEU A 16 1.30 -9.62 -13.51
C LEU A 16 1.13 -9.14 -14.94
N ASP A 17 0.57 -10.02 -15.79
CA ASP A 17 0.00 -9.60 -17.06
C ASP A 17 -1.38 -8.95 -16.82
N ALA A 18 -1.99 -8.41 -17.86
CA ALA A 18 -3.26 -7.69 -17.73
C ALA A 18 -4.39 -8.57 -17.18
N ALA A 19 -4.42 -9.84 -17.53
CA ALA A 19 -5.46 -10.76 -17.05
C ALA A 19 -5.27 -11.08 -15.57
N ALA A 20 -4.02 -11.34 -15.16
CA ALA A 20 -3.69 -11.60 -13.75
C ALA A 20 -3.97 -10.37 -12.89
N TRP A 21 -3.68 -9.17 -13.39
CA TRP A 21 -3.96 -7.92 -12.71
C TRP A 21 -5.46 -7.72 -12.48
N THR A 22 -6.26 -7.91 -13.53
CA THR A 22 -7.72 -7.81 -13.43
C THR A 22 -8.28 -8.81 -12.41
N ARG A 23 -7.76 -10.04 -12.41
CA ARG A 23 -8.15 -11.06 -11.43
C ARG A 23 -7.77 -10.66 -10.02
N PHE A 24 -6.56 -10.11 -9.83
CA PHE A 24 -6.09 -9.65 -8.53
C PHE A 24 -7.03 -8.58 -7.96
N TRP A 25 -7.40 -7.58 -8.77
CA TRP A 25 -8.35 -6.55 -8.37
C TRP A 25 -9.73 -7.12 -8.02
N ARG A 26 -10.19 -8.10 -8.79
CA ARG A 26 -11.51 -8.70 -8.60
C ARG A 26 -11.59 -9.57 -7.36
N THR A 27 -10.50 -10.26 -7.02
CA THR A 27 -10.49 -11.25 -5.94
C THR A 27 -9.98 -10.71 -4.61
N THR A 28 -9.34 -9.54 -4.58
CA THR A 28 -8.85 -8.96 -3.33
C THR A 28 -9.99 -8.22 -2.64
N PRO A 29 -10.33 -8.61 -1.39
CA PRO A 29 -11.44 -7.97 -0.67
C PRO A 29 -11.10 -6.53 -0.30
N GLY A 30 -12.11 -5.68 -0.25
CA GLY A 30 -11.93 -4.29 0.13
C GLY A 30 -13.24 -3.56 0.40
N THR A 31 -13.13 -2.27 0.64
CA THR A 31 -14.26 -1.40 0.92
C THR A 31 -14.43 -0.34 -0.16
N ALA A 32 -15.56 0.34 -0.15
CA ALA A 32 -15.80 1.48 -1.03
C ALA A 32 -14.83 2.63 -0.71
N ARG A 33 -14.67 3.54 -1.67
CA ARG A 33 -13.71 4.64 -1.63
C ARG A 33 -13.79 5.51 -0.37
N ASN A 34 -15.00 5.73 0.13
CA ASN A 34 -15.25 6.60 1.28
C ASN A 34 -15.20 5.89 2.61
N ARG A 35 -14.75 4.64 2.65
CA ARG A 35 -14.66 3.85 3.87
C ARG A 35 -13.27 3.32 4.07
N CYS A 36 -12.81 3.37 5.32
CA CYS A 36 -11.55 2.73 5.69
C CYS A 36 -11.77 1.23 5.90
N VAL A 37 -10.84 0.44 5.40
CA VAL A 37 -10.86 -1.00 5.58
C VAL A 37 -10.01 -1.36 6.80
N ASP A 38 -10.55 -2.24 7.65
CA ASP A 38 -9.77 -2.84 8.72
C ASP A 38 -8.92 -3.98 8.12
N VAL A 39 -7.63 -3.81 8.16
CA VAL A 39 -6.69 -4.78 7.59
C VAL A 39 -6.78 -6.12 8.33
N GLY A 40 -6.93 -6.08 9.67
CA GLY A 40 -6.98 -7.30 10.47
C GLY A 40 -5.70 -8.11 10.31
N ASN A 41 -5.85 -9.39 9.99
CA ASN A 41 -4.73 -10.30 9.74
C ASN A 41 -4.54 -10.61 8.24
N ARG A 42 -5.15 -9.83 7.36
CA ARG A 42 -5.01 -10.02 5.92
C ARG A 42 -3.70 -9.42 5.44
N ASP A 43 -3.15 -9.99 4.40
CA ASP A 43 -1.86 -9.56 3.85
C ASP A 43 -2.02 -8.55 2.71
N ALA A 44 -2.90 -8.82 1.75
CA ALA A 44 -3.25 -7.90 0.68
C ALA A 44 -4.69 -7.43 0.88
N VAL A 45 -4.90 -6.11 0.86
CA VAL A 45 -6.19 -5.52 1.17
C VAL A 45 -6.48 -4.40 0.18
N ARG A 46 -7.72 -4.33 -0.26
CA ARG A 46 -8.20 -3.29 -1.16
C ARG A 46 -9.08 -2.29 -0.42
N SER A 47 -8.83 -1.02 -0.65
CA SER A 47 -9.73 0.07 -0.24
C SER A 47 -9.81 1.08 -1.37
N GLY A 48 -11.01 1.42 -1.78
CA GLY A 48 -11.21 2.36 -2.88
C GLY A 48 -10.48 1.93 -4.13
N GLU A 49 -9.57 2.75 -4.62
CA GLU A 49 -8.78 2.51 -5.83
C GLU A 49 -7.35 2.07 -5.53
N PHE A 50 -7.10 1.52 -4.34
CA PHE A 50 -5.79 0.98 -3.98
C PHE A 50 -5.86 -0.43 -3.45
N ILE A 51 -4.90 -1.25 -3.83
CA ILE A 51 -4.54 -2.48 -3.14
C ILE A 51 -3.19 -2.23 -2.48
N VAL A 52 -3.07 -2.59 -1.21
CA VAL A 52 -1.82 -2.46 -0.46
C VAL A 52 -1.41 -3.81 0.12
N SER A 53 -0.13 -4.13 0.00
CA SER A 53 0.47 -5.41 0.42
C SER A 53 1.99 -5.22 0.56
N PRO A 54 2.71 -6.02 1.34
CA PRO A 54 2.25 -7.05 2.25
C PRO A 54 2.07 -6.52 3.68
N PHE A 55 0.87 -6.49 4.18
CA PHE A 55 0.61 -6.01 5.54
C PHE A 55 1.15 -6.94 6.62
N THR A 56 1.08 -8.25 6.40
CA THR A 56 1.54 -9.22 7.40
C THR A 56 3.02 -9.02 7.72
N ALA A 57 3.87 -8.99 6.71
CA ALA A 57 5.30 -8.77 6.90
C ALA A 57 5.57 -7.37 7.47
N PHE A 58 4.84 -6.37 7.00
CA PHE A 58 4.97 -5.01 7.47
C PHE A 58 4.67 -4.88 8.97
N ILE A 59 3.57 -5.47 9.42
CA ILE A 59 3.14 -5.39 10.82
C ILE A 59 4.06 -6.23 11.71
N GLN A 60 4.38 -7.45 11.32
CA GLN A 60 5.20 -8.37 12.12
C GLN A 60 6.65 -7.95 12.21
N GLY A 61 7.18 -7.39 11.11
CA GLY A 61 8.58 -7.00 11.05
C GLY A 61 8.87 -5.57 11.48
N TRP A 62 7.87 -4.82 11.88
CA TRP A 62 8.05 -3.39 12.18
C TRP A 62 9.07 -3.17 13.30
N ASP A 63 10.05 -2.34 13.03
CA ASP A 63 11.07 -1.90 13.99
C ASP A 63 11.40 -0.41 13.84
N GLY A 64 10.62 0.32 13.03
CA GLY A 64 10.82 1.74 12.78
C GLY A 64 11.86 2.07 11.71
N THR A 65 12.44 1.04 11.04
CA THR A 65 13.41 1.25 9.98
C THR A 65 12.75 1.19 8.61
N GLU A 66 13.41 1.75 7.61
CA GLU A 66 12.94 1.71 6.22
C GLU A 66 12.93 0.28 5.67
N GLU A 67 13.92 -0.53 6.02
CA GLU A 67 14.06 -1.90 5.48
C GLU A 67 12.87 -2.78 5.81
N THR A 68 12.31 -2.64 7.00
CA THR A 68 11.16 -3.43 7.45
C THR A 68 9.82 -2.77 7.15
N SER A 69 9.82 -1.58 6.56
CA SER A 69 8.62 -0.76 6.36
C SER A 69 8.15 -0.71 4.91
N LYS A 70 8.51 -1.72 4.12
CA LYS A 70 8.15 -1.76 2.69
C LYS A 70 6.70 -2.16 2.50
N LEU A 71 5.94 -1.30 1.82
CA LEU A 71 4.61 -1.59 1.34
C LEU A 71 4.52 -1.26 -0.16
N ALA A 72 3.78 -2.07 -0.89
CA ALA A 72 3.43 -1.79 -2.27
C ALA A 72 2.02 -1.21 -2.32
N TYR A 73 1.90 -0.07 -2.99
CA TYR A 73 0.62 0.59 -3.25
C TYR A 73 0.29 0.42 -4.73
N ILE A 74 -0.81 -0.24 -5.01
CA ILE A 74 -1.19 -0.63 -6.37
C ILE A 74 -2.44 0.15 -6.75
N PRO A 75 -2.33 1.18 -7.62
CA PRO A 75 -3.46 2.02 -7.99
C PRO A 75 -4.33 1.36 -9.06
N LEU A 76 -5.63 1.63 -9.03
CA LEU A 76 -6.56 1.15 -10.06
C LEU A 76 -6.34 1.85 -11.40
N HIS A 77 -5.98 3.15 -11.37
CA HIS A 77 -5.75 3.94 -12.57
C HIS A 77 -4.29 4.37 -12.62
N PRO A 78 -3.37 3.45 -12.94
CA PRO A 78 -1.95 3.75 -12.90
C PRO A 78 -1.56 4.78 -13.96
N ASP A 79 -0.72 5.71 -13.52
CA ASP A 79 -0.13 6.73 -14.37
C ASP A 79 1.36 6.79 -14.02
N GLY A 80 2.22 6.53 -14.98
CA GLY A 80 3.66 6.47 -14.77
C GLY A 80 4.30 7.79 -14.35
N ARG A 81 3.56 8.88 -14.30
CA ARG A 81 4.06 10.22 -13.95
C ARG A 81 3.53 10.74 -12.61
N THR A 82 2.53 10.09 -12.04
CA THR A 82 1.85 10.59 -10.84
C THR A 82 2.57 10.12 -9.59
N SER A 83 2.89 11.07 -8.71
CA SER A 83 3.48 10.79 -7.40
C SER A 83 2.43 10.25 -6.44
N LEU A 84 2.90 9.55 -5.40
CA LEU A 84 2.07 9.02 -4.33
C LEU A 84 2.27 9.85 -3.06
N ASP A 85 1.17 10.27 -2.45
CA ASP A 85 1.16 10.87 -1.12
C ASP A 85 0.40 9.96 -0.18
N VAL A 86 1.00 9.67 0.98
CA VAL A 86 0.36 8.86 2.01
C VAL A 86 0.30 9.68 3.29
N THR A 87 -0.91 9.88 3.80
CA THR A 87 -1.12 10.48 5.12
C THR A 87 -1.31 9.35 6.11
N ALA A 88 -0.43 9.24 7.09
CA ALA A 88 -0.50 8.25 8.15
C ALA A 88 -0.88 8.96 9.45
N THR A 89 -1.99 8.53 10.07
CA THR A 89 -2.49 9.11 11.31
C THR A 89 -2.58 8.05 12.38
N ARG A 90 -1.95 8.30 13.53
CA ARG A 90 -2.10 7.43 14.70
C ARG A 90 -3.39 7.81 15.42
N LEU A 91 -4.31 6.86 15.51
CA LEU A 91 -5.62 7.05 16.09
C LEU A 91 -5.60 6.81 17.60
N GLY A 92 -6.57 7.40 18.30
CA GLY A 92 -6.79 7.12 19.72
C GLY A 92 -5.78 7.75 20.68
N SER A 93 -4.97 8.70 20.23
CA SER A 93 -4.04 9.43 21.07
C SER A 93 -4.28 10.94 20.97
N GLU A 94 -3.98 11.64 22.04
CA GLU A 94 -4.06 13.10 22.09
C GLU A 94 -2.67 13.70 22.44
N PRO A 95 -2.11 14.57 21.61
CA PRO A 95 -2.62 14.93 20.27
C PRO A 95 -2.43 13.80 19.27
N GLN A 96 -3.19 13.83 18.16
CA GLN A 96 -2.99 12.90 17.08
C GLN A 96 -1.62 13.11 16.46
N LEU A 97 -0.93 11.99 16.16
CA LEU A 97 0.33 12.03 15.42
C LEU A 97 0.04 11.76 13.94
N THR A 98 0.42 12.71 13.10
CA THR A 98 0.27 12.59 11.66
C THR A 98 1.62 12.64 10.97
N VAL A 99 1.85 11.69 10.08
CA VAL A 99 3.06 11.60 9.26
C VAL A 99 2.64 11.72 7.80
N ASN A 100 3.23 12.66 7.07
CA ASN A 100 2.98 12.83 5.65
C ASN A 100 4.17 12.27 4.87
N LEU A 101 3.91 11.28 4.02
CA LEU A 101 4.91 10.60 3.24
C LEU A 101 4.68 10.93 1.76
N HIS A 102 5.75 11.32 1.08
CA HIS A 102 5.70 11.65 -0.34
C HIS A 102 6.67 10.76 -1.11
N PHE A 103 6.18 10.15 -2.17
CA PHE A 103 6.97 9.26 -3.02
C PHE A 103 6.85 9.69 -4.47
N GLY A 104 7.92 9.48 -5.24
CA GLY A 104 7.95 9.82 -6.64
C GLY A 104 7.04 8.94 -7.51
N PRO A 105 7.21 9.01 -8.83
CA PRO A 105 6.41 8.22 -9.76
C PRO A 105 6.54 6.72 -9.50
N PRO A 106 5.55 5.92 -9.95
CA PRO A 106 5.56 4.49 -9.71
C PRO A 106 6.63 3.76 -10.52
N TYR A 107 6.95 2.55 -10.07
CA TYR A 107 7.77 1.62 -10.84
C TYR A 107 6.92 0.92 -11.89
N SER A 108 7.52 0.62 -13.05
CA SER A 108 6.93 -0.28 -14.03
C SER A 108 7.69 -1.59 -13.96
N TRP A 109 6.97 -2.70 -13.70
CA TRP A 109 7.58 -4.01 -13.48
C TRP A 109 8.07 -4.65 -14.77
N THR A 110 7.28 -4.53 -15.85
CA THR A 110 7.58 -5.07 -17.18
C THR A 110 7.13 -4.09 -18.23
N GLU A 111 7.45 -4.36 -19.51
CA GLU A 111 6.96 -3.55 -20.64
C GLU A 111 5.43 -3.44 -20.63
N ASP A 112 4.75 -4.54 -20.24
CA ASP A 112 3.29 -4.61 -20.14
C ASP A 112 2.81 -4.50 -18.70
N GLY A 113 3.73 -4.26 -17.74
CA GLY A 113 3.43 -4.21 -16.32
C GLY A 113 2.67 -2.96 -15.91
N MET A 114 1.74 -3.14 -14.99
CA MET A 114 1.03 -2.01 -14.39
C MET A 114 1.96 -1.28 -13.42
N PRO A 115 2.04 0.05 -13.48
CA PRO A 115 2.84 0.80 -12.51
C PRO A 115 2.31 0.62 -11.09
N PHE A 116 3.22 0.53 -10.13
CA PHE A 116 2.90 0.45 -8.71
C PHE A 116 3.99 1.15 -7.91
N TYR A 117 3.66 1.50 -6.67
CA TYR A 117 4.59 2.18 -5.77
C TYR A 117 5.11 1.19 -4.73
N VAL A 118 6.43 1.09 -4.59
CA VAL A 118 7.07 0.35 -3.49
C VAL A 118 7.77 1.37 -2.61
N THR A 119 7.36 1.47 -1.36
CA THR A 119 7.78 2.57 -0.52
C THR A 119 8.15 2.10 0.88
N GLY A 120 9.10 2.81 1.49
CA GLY A 120 9.33 2.71 2.92
C GLY A 120 8.29 3.53 3.67
N THR A 121 7.21 2.88 4.11
CA THR A 121 6.18 3.51 4.91
C THR A 121 6.63 3.51 6.37
N VAL A 122 7.55 4.41 6.71
CA VAL A 122 8.18 4.43 8.04
C VAL A 122 7.25 5.11 9.03
N LEU A 123 6.77 4.36 10.02
CA LEU A 123 5.94 4.87 11.10
C LEU A 123 6.76 4.91 12.39
N PRO A 124 6.70 6.03 13.15
CA PRO A 124 7.64 6.26 14.25
C PRO A 124 7.35 5.46 15.51
N GLU A 125 6.15 4.93 15.68
CA GLU A 125 5.78 4.21 16.89
C GLU A 125 4.62 3.26 16.65
N ARG A 126 4.39 2.35 17.60
CA ARG A 126 3.29 1.41 17.56
C ARG A 126 1.96 2.09 17.86
N GLY A 127 0.87 1.45 17.51
CA GLY A 127 -0.47 1.92 17.79
C GLY A 127 -1.46 1.55 16.69
N LEU A 128 -2.64 2.15 16.76
CA LEU A 128 -3.65 2.03 15.73
C LEU A 128 -3.41 3.13 14.68
N TRP A 129 -3.17 2.72 13.45
CA TRP A 129 -2.82 3.63 12.37
C TRP A 129 -3.84 3.60 11.24
N ARG A 130 -4.00 4.77 10.62
CA ARG A 130 -4.76 4.92 9.38
C ARG A 130 -3.81 5.40 8.29
N LEU A 131 -3.77 4.68 7.16
CA LEU A 131 -3.04 5.08 5.97
C LEU A 131 -4.01 5.54 4.90
N GLU A 132 -3.78 6.72 4.38
CA GLU A 132 -4.61 7.30 3.32
C GLU A 132 -3.73 7.63 2.11
N PRO A 133 -3.53 6.66 1.19
CA PRO A 133 -2.79 6.91 -0.04
C PRO A 133 -3.62 7.70 -1.05
N VAL A 134 -2.96 8.60 -1.76
CA VAL A 134 -3.53 9.39 -2.84
C VAL A 134 -2.55 9.45 -4.00
N ALA A 135 -2.98 9.05 -5.17
CA ALA A 135 -2.21 9.20 -6.40
C ALA A 135 -3.15 9.66 -7.51
N GLY A 136 -3.09 10.96 -7.84
CA GLY A 136 -4.04 11.55 -8.77
C GLY A 136 -5.47 11.45 -8.24
N ARG A 137 -6.33 10.76 -8.99
CA ARG A 137 -7.72 10.53 -8.59
C ARG A 137 -7.91 9.29 -7.72
N ASP A 138 -6.89 8.46 -7.60
CA ASP A 138 -6.99 7.24 -6.82
C ASP A 138 -6.78 7.52 -5.34
N ARG A 139 -7.65 6.96 -4.51
CA ARG A 139 -7.63 7.13 -3.05
C ARG A 139 -7.96 5.82 -2.36
N GLY A 140 -7.43 5.67 -1.15
CA GLY A 140 -7.74 4.55 -0.29
C GLY A 140 -7.64 4.93 1.17
N CYS A 141 -8.09 4.03 2.05
CA CYS A 141 -7.99 4.21 3.49
C CYS A 141 -7.88 2.85 4.18
N PHE A 142 -6.79 2.65 4.90
CA PHE A 142 -6.46 1.38 5.56
C PHE A 142 -6.22 1.63 7.03
N GLU A 143 -6.86 0.83 7.90
CA GLU A 143 -6.63 0.90 9.34
C GLU A 143 -6.07 -0.42 9.84
N PHE A 144 -5.05 -0.35 10.68
CA PHE A 144 -4.37 -1.53 11.22
C PHE A 144 -3.70 -1.21 12.55
N ARG A 145 -3.47 -2.25 13.33
CA ARG A 145 -2.74 -2.12 14.59
C ARG A 145 -1.29 -2.57 14.39
N LEU A 146 -0.41 -1.69 14.76
CA LEU A 146 1.04 -1.91 14.67
C LEU A 146 1.62 -2.25 16.03
#